data_a811c761f9cfc6cf7ca61b9744fe1f87
#
_entry.id   a811c761f9cfc6cf7ca61b9744fe1f87
#
_cell.length_a   1.000
_cell.length_b   1.000
_cell.length_c   1.000
_cell.angle_alpha   90.00
_cell.angle_beta   90.00
_cell.angle_gamma   90.00
#
_symmetry.space_group_name_H-M   'P 1'
#
loop_
_entity.id
_entity.type
_entity.pdbx_description
1 polymer ?
#
loop_
_entity_poly.entity_id
_entity_poly.type
_entity_poly.pdbx_seq_one_letter_code
_entity_poly.pdbx_strand_id
1 'polypeptide(L)'
;MITPAYCVTMARYNRWQNRCILQAAEGLEPSARRKPRGAFWGSISGTLSHLLWGDLMWMSRFDGGARPVGGLASSADAHGVWEDWRRERQATDARIIGWADRLTEAELQGDLFWHSGLAGRSVTRPMALCVMHFFNHQAHHRGQVHAMLTMAGARTEDTDLFVMPDEADWM
;
A
#
# COMPACT_ATOMS: atom_id res chain seq x y z
N MET A 1 19.20 2.13 11.39
CA MET A 1 18.75 1.72 10.02
C MET A 1 17.72 2.74 9.53
N ILE A 2 16.43 2.60 9.84
CA ILE A 2 15.40 3.64 9.64
C ILE A 2 14.99 4.23 10.98
N THR A 3 14.33 5.40 10.97
CA THR A 3 13.89 6.12 12.17
C THR A 3 12.36 6.25 12.19
N PRO A 4 11.72 6.56 13.32
CA PRO A 4 10.29 6.92 13.35
C PRO A 4 9.96 8.07 12.39
N ALA A 5 10.80 9.09 12.29
CA ALA A 5 10.61 10.21 11.35
C ALA A 5 10.58 9.76 9.88
N TYR A 6 11.44 8.81 9.49
CA TYR A 6 11.36 8.18 8.17
C TYR A 6 10.00 7.49 7.95
N CYS A 7 9.51 6.76 8.94
CA CYS A 7 8.22 6.05 8.85
C CYS A 7 7.05 7.02 8.70
N VAL A 8 7.05 8.13 9.43
CA VAL A 8 6.05 9.20 9.30
C VAL A 8 6.07 9.80 7.90
N THR A 9 7.25 10.16 7.39
CA THR A 9 7.40 10.69 6.03
C THR A 9 6.88 9.71 4.98
N MET A 10 7.24 8.43 5.07
CA MET A 10 6.82 7.42 4.10
C MET A 10 5.33 7.08 4.20
N ALA A 11 4.73 7.14 5.38
CA ALA A 11 3.29 6.97 5.56
C ALA A 11 2.50 8.11 4.88
N ARG A 12 2.95 9.35 5.04
CA ARG A 12 2.37 10.54 4.37
C ARG A 12 2.54 10.46 2.85
N TYR A 13 3.74 10.15 2.39
CA TYR A 13 4.02 9.92 0.97
C TYR A 13 3.12 8.83 0.38
N ASN A 14 2.94 7.71 1.09
CA ASN A 14 2.07 6.62 0.67
C ASN A 14 0.62 7.08 0.48
N ARG A 15 0.06 7.82 1.45
CA ARG A 15 -1.30 8.40 1.35
C ARG A 15 -1.42 9.36 0.17
N TRP A 16 -0.47 10.29 0.00
CA TRP A 16 -0.47 11.21 -1.13
C TRP A 16 -0.49 10.47 -2.47
N GLN A 17 0.43 9.54 -2.68
CA GLN A 17 0.53 8.76 -3.92
C GLN A 17 -0.71 7.88 -4.17
N ASN A 18 -1.31 7.31 -3.12
CA ASN A 18 -2.56 6.56 -3.26
C ASN A 18 -3.73 7.45 -3.71
N ARG A 19 -3.79 8.71 -3.25
CA ARG A 19 -4.77 9.69 -3.73
C ARG A 19 -4.57 10.04 -5.21
N CYS A 20 -3.34 10.32 -5.63
CA CYS A 20 -3.02 10.61 -7.03
C CYS A 20 -3.40 9.45 -7.96
N ILE A 21 -3.05 8.21 -7.56
CA ILE A 21 -3.41 7.00 -8.29
C ILE A 21 -4.94 6.78 -8.33
N LEU A 22 -5.63 6.99 -7.22
CA LEU A 22 -7.09 6.88 -7.14
C LEU A 22 -7.73 7.86 -8.12
N GLN A 23 -7.34 9.12 -8.08
CA GLN A 23 -7.86 10.18 -8.96
C GLN A 23 -7.63 9.87 -10.44
N ALA A 24 -6.42 9.42 -10.80
CA ALA A 24 -6.11 9.02 -12.17
C ALA A 24 -6.94 7.78 -12.61
N ALA A 25 -7.13 6.81 -11.73
CA ALA A 25 -7.92 5.60 -12.01
C ALA A 25 -9.42 5.88 -12.12
N GLU A 26 -9.96 6.83 -11.36
CA GLU A 26 -11.37 7.25 -11.43
C GLU A 26 -11.71 7.90 -12.77
N GLY A 27 -10.75 8.54 -13.43
CA GLY A 27 -10.91 9.05 -14.80
C GLY A 27 -11.06 7.97 -15.88
N LEU A 28 -10.84 6.69 -15.56
CA LEU A 28 -10.97 5.58 -16.48
C LEU A 28 -12.31 4.85 -16.32
N GLU A 29 -12.86 4.37 -17.43
CA GLU A 29 -14.01 3.46 -17.40
C GLU A 29 -13.71 2.18 -16.58
N PRO A 30 -14.71 1.62 -15.87
CA PRO A 30 -14.52 0.40 -15.06
C PRO A 30 -13.92 -0.78 -15.83
N SER A 31 -14.27 -0.93 -17.11
CA SER A 31 -13.71 -1.95 -18.00
C SER A 31 -12.22 -1.74 -18.26
N ALA A 32 -11.78 -0.48 -18.43
CA ALA A 32 -10.39 -0.13 -18.68
C ALA A 32 -9.50 -0.40 -17.44
N ARG A 33 -10.04 -0.19 -16.21
CA ARG A 33 -9.34 -0.53 -14.97
C ARG A 33 -9.13 -2.04 -14.81
N ARG A 34 -10.06 -2.87 -15.30
CA ARG A 34 -10.00 -4.35 -15.23
C ARG A 34 -9.30 -5.01 -16.41
N LYS A 35 -9.03 -4.26 -17.48
CA LYS A 35 -8.37 -4.80 -18.67
C LYS A 35 -6.98 -5.35 -18.33
N PRO A 36 -6.66 -6.61 -18.71
CA PRO A 36 -5.31 -7.15 -18.54
C PRO A 36 -4.25 -6.31 -19.29
N ARG A 37 -3.12 -6.04 -18.62
CA ARG A 37 -2.04 -5.19 -19.16
C ARG A 37 -0.65 -5.82 -19.01
N GLY A 38 -0.56 -7.13 -18.75
CA GLY A 38 0.70 -7.85 -18.64
C GLY A 38 1.44 -7.66 -17.31
N ALA A 39 0.89 -6.91 -16.36
CA ALA A 39 1.45 -6.84 -15.00
C ALA A 39 1.21 -8.15 -14.24
N PHE A 40 2.01 -8.43 -13.21
CA PHE A 40 1.93 -9.67 -12.42
C PHE A 40 0.52 -9.92 -11.86
N TRP A 41 -0.16 -8.88 -11.37
CA TRP A 41 -1.54 -8.95 -10.88
C TRP A 41 -2.59 -8.59 -11.95
N GLY A 42 -2.21 -8.70 -13.22
CA GLY A 42 -3.06 -8.62 -14.40
C GLY A 42 -3.47 -7.20 -14.80
N SER A 43 -4.13 -6.45 -13.94
CA SER A 43 -4.78 -5.19 -14.28
C SER A 43 -4.51 -4.09 -13.22
N ILE A 44 -4.94 -2.86 -13.52
CA ILE A 44 -4.95 -1.76 -12.55
C ILE A 44 -5.73 -2.17 -11.30
N SER A 45 -6.98 -2.60 -11.45
CA SER A 45 -7.81 -3.02 -10.31
C SER A 45 -7.20 -4.18 -9.54
N GLY A 46 -6.67 -5.21 -10.23
CA GLY A 46 -6.04 -6.36 -9.57
C GLY A 46 -4.79 -5.97 -8.78
N THR A 47 -3.94 -5.10 -9.33
CA THR A 47 -2.74 -4.63 -8.64
C THR A 47 -3.08 -3.75 -7.44
N LEU A 48 -4.09 -2.88 -7.55
CA LEU A 48 -4.57 -2.05 -6.45
C LEU A 48 -5.22 -2.87 -5.34
N SER A 49 -5.98 -3.91 -5.69
CA SER A 49 -6.57 -4.85 -4.73
C SER A 49 -5.48 -5.60 -3.95
N HIS A 50 -4.48 -6.15 -4.68
CA HIS A 50 -3.35 -6.80 -4.05
C HIS A 50 -2.56 -5.87 -3.12
N LEU A 51 -2.31 -4.64 -3.55
CA LEU A 51 -1.58 -3.66 -2.75
C LEU A 51 -2.29 -3.36 -1.43
N LEU A 52 -3.61 -3.11 -1.47
CA LEU A 52 -4.41 -2.89 -0.27
C LEU A 52 -4.43 -4.13 0.63
N TRP A 53 -4.62 -5.32 0.06
CA TRP A 53 -4.55 -6.58 0.80
C TRP A 53 -3.18 -6.75 1.50
N GLY A 54 -2.09 -6.44 0.80
CA GLY A 54 -0.73 -6.49 1.34
C GLY A 54 -0.53 -5.51 2.49
N ASP A 55 -1.02 -4.27 2.35
CA ASP A 55 -0.95 -3.25 3.39
C ASP A 55 -1.71 -3.68 4.65
N LEU A 56 -2.92 -4.18 4.50
CA LEU A 56 -3.72 -4.70 5.62
C LEU A 56 -3.04 -5.88 6.32
N MET A 57 -2.43 -6.79 5.53
CA MET A 57 -1.70 -7.93 6.07
C MET A 57 -0.49 -7.49 6.89
N TRP A 58 0.30 -6.53 6.40
CA TRP A 58 1.45 -6.01 7.14
C TRP A 58 1.02 -5.20 8.36
N MET A 59 0.01 -4.35 8.23
CA MET A 59 -0.52 -3.60 9.36
C MET A 59 -1.04 -4.50 10.47
N SER A 60 -1.70 -5.61 10.14
CA SER A 60 -2.13 -6.57 11.15
C SER A 60 -0.98 -7.20 11.96
N ARG A 61 0.24 -7.20 11.39
CA ARG A 61 1.44 -7.67 12.08
C ARG A 61 2.09 -6.57 12.92
N PHE A 62 2.05 -5.32 12.43
CA PHE A 62 2.68 -4.18 13.10
C PHE A 62 1.89 -3.66 14.29
N ASP A 63 0.57 -3.61 14.20
CA ASP A 63 -0.31 -3.02 15.22
C ASP A 63 -1.29 -4.01 15.87
N GLY A 64 -1.27 -5.29 15.42
CA GLY A 64 -2.18 -6.31 15.94
C GLY A 64 -3.64 -6.17 15.50
N GLY A 65 -3.95 -5.24 14.60
CA GLY A 65 -5.31 -4.99 14.13
C GLY A 65 -5.84 -6.05 13.16
N ALA A 66 -7.01 -5.77 12.58
CA ALA A 66 -7.71 -6.70 11.69
C ALA A 66 -6.84 -7.13 10.48
N ARG A 67 -6.94 -8.41 10.14
CA ARG A 67 -6.33 -9.01 8.95
C ARG A 67 -7.27 -8.90 7.75
N PRO A 68 -6.74 -8.81 6.52
CA PRO A 68 -7.58 -8.92 5.33
C PRO A 68 -8.14 -10.33 5.20
N VAL A 69 -9.28 -10.44 4.52
CA VAL A 69 -9.90 -11.72 4.16
C VAL A 69 -9.12 -12.37 3.01
N GLY A 70 -9.10 -13.69 2.97
CA GLY A 70 -8.44 -14.47 1.92
C GLY A 70 -6.92 -14.54 2.05
N GLY A 71 -6.28 -15.13 1.04
CA GLY A 71 -4.85 -15.35 0.98
C GLY A 71 -4.20 -14.61 -0.19
N LEU A 72 -2.87 -14.74 -0.31
CA LEU A 72 -2.09 -14.12 -1.38
C LEU A 72 -2.64 -14.45 -2.78
N ALA A 73 -3.03 -15.70 -3.03
CA ALA A 73 -3.52 -16.13 -4.34
C ALA A 73 -4.82 -15.44 -4.78
N SER A 74 -5.65 -15.01 -3.84
CA SER A 74 -6.92 -14.31 -4.11
C SER A 74 -6.83 -12.79 -3.91
N SER A 75 -5.66 -12.25 -3.59
CA SER A 75 -5.49 -10.84 -3.21
C SER A 75 -5.83 -9.86 -4.34
N ALA A 76 -5.64 -10.25 -5.61
CA ALA A 76 -6.01 -9.43 -6.76
C ALA A 76 -7.53 -9.26 -6.95
N ASP A 77 -8.33 -10.17 -6.38
CA ASP A 77 -9.78 -10.20 -6.45
C ASP A 77 -10.45 -9.89 -5.10
N ALA A 78 -9.67 -9.54 -4.07
CA ALA A 78 -10.16 -9.32 -2.71
C ALA A 78 -11.16 -8.15 -2.61
N HIS A 79 -11.11 -7.20 -3.54
CA HIS A 79 -11.94 -5.99 -3.57
C HIS A 79 -12.64 -5.88 -4.94
N GLY A 80 -13.80 -6.51 -5.07
CA GLY A 80 -14.58 -6.54 -6.33
C GLY A 80 -15.30 -5.23 -6.64
N VAL A 81 -15.73 -4.48 -5.62
CA VAL A 81 -16.46 -3.22 -5.75
C VAL A 81 -15.51 -2.05 -5.54
N TRP A 82 -15.44 -1.16 -6.53
CA TRP A 82 -14.52 -0.02 -6.53
C TRP A 82 -14.72 0.93 -5.35
N GLU A 83 -15.96 1.23 -4.99
CA GLU A 83 -16.29 2.11 -3.88
C GLU A 83 -15.88 1.54 -2.52
N ASP A 84 -15.99 0.21 -2.35
CA ASP A 84 -15.54 -0.47 -1.13
C ASP A 84 -14.01 -0.45 -1.04
N TRP A 85 -13.31 -0.71 -2.15
CA TRP A 85 -11.86 -0.57 -2.23
C TRP A 85 -11.41 0.85 -1.87
N ARG A 86 -12.04 1.88 -2.44
CA ARG A 86 -11.72 3.28 -2.17
C ARG A 86 -11.84 3.62 -0.69
N ARG A 87 -12.97 3.26 -0.09
CA ARG A 87 -13.24 3.50 1.34
C ARG A 87 -12.21 2.80 2.23
N GLU A 88 -11.90 1.54 1.93
CA GLU A 88 -10.95 0.75 2.70
C GLU A 88 -9.51 1.25 2.50
N ARG A 89 -9.15 1.70 1.29
CA ARG A 89 -7.85 2.33 1.04
C ARG A 89 -7.66 3.59 1.88
N GLN A 90 -8.65 4.47 1.92
CA GLN A 90 -8.59 5.68 2.74
C GLN A 90 -8.47 5.37 4.24
N ALA A 91 -9.25 4.41 4.73
CA ALA A 91 -9.17 3.98 6.12
C ALA A 91 -7.80 3.35 6.45
N THR A 92 -7.24 2.57 5.52
CA THR A 92 -5.93 1.94 5.69
C THR A 92 -4.80 2.98 5.66
N ASP A 93 -4.87 4.00 4.82
CA ASP A 93 -3.90 5.10 4.82
C ASP A 93 -3.92 5.86 6.14
N ALA A 94 -5.09 6.14 6.68
CA ALA A 94 -5.22 6.76 8.01
C ALA A 94 -4.65 5.86 9.13
N ARG A 95 -4.88 4.54 9.05
CA ARG A 95 -4.32 3.56 9.99
C ARG A 95 -2.79 3.53 9.93
N ILE A 96 -2.20 3.55 8.72
CA ILE A 96 -0.75 3.56 8.52
C ILE A 96 -0.13 4.83 9.13
N ILE A 97 -0.72 5.99 8.89
CA ILE A 97 -0.26 7.27 9.47
C ILE A 97 -0.35 7.22 11.00
N GLY A 98 -1.51 6.85 11.55
CA GLY A 98 -1.68 6.78 12.99
C GLY A 98 -0.77 5.76 13.67
N TRP A 99 -0.38 4.68 12.98
CA TRP A 99 0.65 3.76 13.44
C TRP A 99 2.03 4.41 13.41
N ALA A 100 2.41 5.03 12.29
CA ALA A 100 3.71 5.67 12.12
C ALA A 100 3.94 6.81 13.14
N ASP A 101 2.91 7.58 13.46
CA ASP A 101 2.97 8.69 14.44
C ASP A 101 3.23 8.20 15.87
N ARG A 102 2.90 6.93 16.18
CA ARG A 102 3.13 6.33 17.52
C ARG A 102 4.35 5.44 17.60
N LEU A 103 4.95 5.13 16.45
CA LEU A 103 6.08 4.20 16.37
C LEU A 103 7.31 4.77 17.09
N THR A 104 7.91 3.96 17.94
CA THR A 104 9.09 4.33 18.73
C THR A 104 10.39 3.75 18.15
N GLU A 105 11.51 4.35 18.50
CA GLU A 105 12.84 3.82 18.16
C GLU A 105 13.04 2.41 18.73
N ALA A 106 12.58 2.15 19.94
CA ALA A 106 12.70 0.84 20.59
C ALA A 106 11.95 -0.27 19.84
N GLU A 107 10.76 0.04 19.31
CA GLU A 107 10.00 -0.92 18.48
C GLU A 107 10.73 -1.22 17.16
N LEU A 108 11.32 -0.20 16.52
CA LEU A 108 12.11 -0.40 15.29
C LEU A 108 13.40 -1.22 15.52
N GLN A 109 13.97 -1.18 16.71
CA GLN A 109 15.13 -1.98 17.07
C GLN A 109 14.79 -3.42 17.45
N GLY A 110 13.51 -3.71 17.72
CA GLY A 110 13.02 -5.04 18.07
C GLY A 110 12.85 -5.98 16.87
N ASP A 111 12.28 -7.14 17.18
CA ASP A 111 11.95 -8.17 16.19
C ASP A 111 10.44 -8.31 16.03
N LEU A 112 10.02 -8.56 14.80
CA LEU A 112 8.66 -8.95 14.46
C LEU A 112 8.56 -10.46 14.32
N PHE A 113 7.62 -11.06 15.03
CA PHE A 113 7.30 -12.49 14.97
C PHE A 113 5.91 -12.70 14.37
N TRP A 114 5.81 -13.60 13.38
CA TRP A 114 4.52 -14.01 12.80
C TRP A 114 4.55 -15.41 12.22
N HIS A 115 3.37 -16.04 12.06
CA HIS A 115 3.24 -17.24 11.26
C HIS A 115 3.09 -16.84 9.78
N SER A 116 4.03 -17.27 8.94
CA SER A 116 4.01 -17.00 7.49
C SER A 116 3.28 -18.11 6.76
N GLY A 117 2.10 -17.80 6.19
CA GLY A 117 1.38 -18.75 5.32
C GLY A 117 2.18 -19.11 4.06
N LEU A 118 2.97 -18.18 3.53
CA LEU A 118 3.84 -18.43 2.36
C LEU A 118 4.97 -19.42 2.68
N ALA A 119 5.59 -19.27 3.86
CA ALA A 119 6.69 -20.15 4.29
C ALA A 119 6.20 -21.39 5.03
N GLY A 120 4.92 -21.51 5.38
CA GLY A 120 4.34 -22.61 6.15
C GLY A 120 4.90 -22.75 7.57
N ARG A 121 5.53 -21.69 8.13
CA ARG A 121 6.21 -21.72 9.44
C ARG A 121 6.23 -20.36 10.10
N SER A 122 6.54 -20.37 11.40
CA SER A 122 6.83 -19.14 12.14
C SER A 122 8.14 -18.50 11.68
N VAL A 123 8.13 -17.18 11.58
CA VAL A 123 9.22 -16.34 11.10
C VAL A 123 9.47 -15.23 12.10
N THR A 124 10.74 -14.95 12.38
CA THR A 124 11.20 -13.77 13.14
C THR A 124 12.15 -12.96 12.28
N ARG A 125 11.95 -11.66 12.20
CA ARG A 125 12.79 -10.73 11.45
C ARG A 125 12.87 -9.39 12.17
N PRO A 126 13.99 -8.65 12.00
CA PRO A 126 14.09 -7.28 12.53
C PRO A 126 12.90 -6.43 12.07
N MET A 127 12.27 -5.71 13.00
CA MET A 127 11.12 -4.85 12.71
C MET A 127 11.46 -3.83 11.63
N ALA A 128 12.59 -3.14 11.73
CA ALA A 128 13.03 -2.16 10.73
C ALA A 128 13.11 -2.73 9.31
N LEU A 129 13.59 -3.98 9.16
CA LEU A 129 13.62 -4.66 7.85
C LEU A 129 12.21 -4.92 7.30
N CYS A 130 11.28 -5.33 8.15
CA CYS A 130 9.88 -5.55 7.76
C CYS A 130 9.20 -4.25 7.35
N VAL A 131 9.46 -3.16 8.06
CA VAL A 131 8.93 -1.83 7.72
C VAL A 131 9.52 -1.30 6.43
N MET A 132 10.82 -1.48 6.19
CA MET A 132 11.45 -1.14 4.90
C MET A 132 10.82 -1.94 3.75
N HIS A 133 10.63 -3.26 3.94
CA HIS A 133 9.93 -4.09 2.95
C HIS A 133 8.52 -3.57 2.67
N PHE A 134 7.77 -3.21 3.71
CA PHE A 134 6.41 -2.68 3.60
C PHE A 134 6.35 -1.45 2.67
N PHE A 135 7.17 -0.44 2.89
CA PHE A 135 7.21 0.75 2.04
C PHE A 135 7.75 0.48 0.64
N ASN A 136 8.76 -0.41 0.49
CA ASN A 136 9.25 -0.83 -0.81
C ASN A 136 8.21 -1.60 -1.62
N HIS A 137 7.43 -2.46 -1.00
CA HIS A 137 6.33 -3.17 -1.63
C HIS A 137 5.26 -2.22 -2.17
N GLN A 138 4.92 -1.19 -1.39
CA GLN A 138 4.00 -0.14 -1.82
C GLN A 138 4.55 0.63 -3.03
N ALA A 139 5.80 1.07 -2.98
CA ALA A 139 6.43 1.79 -4.09
C ALA A 139 6.49 0.93 -5.37
N HIS A 140 6.86 -0.36 -5.24
CA HIS A 140 6.93 -1.30 -6.35
C HIS A 140 5.59 -1.46 -7.07
N HIS A 141 4.51 -1.73 -6.34
CA HIS A 141 3.20 -1.94 -6.95
C HIS A 141 2.56 -0.64 -7.44
N ARG A 142 2.78 0.49 -6.77
CA ARG A 142 2.37 1.79 -7.29
C ARG A 142 3.06 2.13 -8.60
N GLY A 143 4.35 1.83 -8.75
CA GLY A 143 5.07 1.98 -10.02
C GLY A 143 4.43 1.16 -11.15
N GLN A 144 4.02 -0.08 -10.87
CA GLN A 144 3.28 -0.91 -11.83
C GLN A 144 1.93 -0.29 -12.21
N VAL A 145 1.17 0.19 -11.21
CA VAL A 145 -0.12 0.85 -11.45
C VAL A 145 0.06 2.14 -12.26
N HIS A 146 1.05 2.97 -11.90
CA HIS A 146 1.39 4.20 -12.62
C HIS A 146 1.67 3.93 -14.10
N ALA A 147 2.50 2.94 -14.41
CA ALA A 147 2.78 2.53 -15.78
C ALA A 147 1.50 2.09 -16.53
N MET A 148 0.64 1.30 -15.89
CA MET A 148 -0.63 0.86 -16.48
C MET A 148 -1.62 2.01 -16.68
N LEU A 149 -1.69 2.98 -15.78
CA LEU A 149 -2.50 4.18 -15.91
C LEU A 149 -2.05 5.03 -17.09
N THR A 150 -0.75 5.29 -17.19
CA THR A 150 -0.14 6.02 -18.32
C THR A 150 -0.42 5.33 -19.66
N MET A 151 -0.24 4.01 -19.75
CA MET A 151 -0.59 3.22 -20.93
C MET A 151 -2.09 3.24 -21.25
N ALA A 152 -2.94 3.50 -20.27
CA ALA A 152 -4.38 3.65 -20.46
C ALA A 152 -4.79 5.06 -20.90
N GLY A 153 -3.84 6.01 -21.00
CA GLY A 153 -4.10 7.41 -21.32
C GLY A 153 -4.59 8.24 -20.14
N ALA A 154 -4.51 7.72 -18.91
CA ALA A 154 -4.84 8.50 -17.73
C ALA A 154 -3.73 9.53 -17.46
N ARG A 155 -4.12 10.71 -16.97
CA ARG A 155 -3.18 11.70 -16.46
C ARG A 155 -2.76 11.30 -15.05
N THR A 156 -1.46 11.15 -14.85
CA THR A 156 -0.84 10.86 -13.55
C THR A 156 -0.12 12.10 -13.03
N GLU A 157 0.07 12.17 -11.72
CA GLU A 157 0.80 13.23 -11.03
C GLU A 157 2.25 12.81 -10.74
N ASP A 158 3.04 13.74 -10.21
CA ASP A 158 4.43 13.51 -9.82
C ASP A 158 4.55 12.42 -8.74
N THR A 159 5.67 11.69 -8.78
CA THR A 159 5.98 10.62 -7.83
C THR A 159 7.22 10.89 -6.99
N ASP A 160 7.90 12.02 -7.20
CA ASP A 160 9.11 12.37 -6.50
C ASP A 160 8.80 12.78 -5.06
N LEU A 161 9.46 12.15 -4.10
CA LEU A 161 9.20 12.37 -2.68
C LEU A 161 9.39 13.84 -2.26
N PHE A 162 10.36 14.53 -2.84
CA PHE A 162 10.71 15.91 -2.47
C PHE A 162 9.70 16.97 -2.97
N VAL A 163 8.78 16.60 -3.89
CA VAL A 163 7.68 17.48 -4.32
C VAL A 163 6.36 17.16 -3.61
N MET A 164 6.38 16.27 -2.62
CA MET A 164 5.19 15.98 -1.81
C MET A 164 4.71 17.26 -1.13
N PRO A 165 3.44 17.69 -1.35
CA PRO A 165 2.89 18.90 -0.73
C PRO A 165 2.86 18.79 0.80
N ASP A 166 2.86 19.92 1.49
CA ASP A 166 2.57 19.96 2.92
C ASP A 166 1.14 19.45 3.19
N GLU A 167 0.91 18.80 4.33
CA GLU A 167 -0.39 18.19 4.64
C GLU A 167 -1.56 19.19 4.59
N ALA A 168 -1.30 20.46 4.90
CA ALA A 168 -2.29 21.52 4.82
C ALA A 168 -2.84 21.77 3.41
N ASP A 169 -2.07 21.41 2.37
CA ASP A 169 -2.41 21.71 0.98
C ASP A 169 -3.30 20.63 0.33
N TRP A 170 -3.53 19.49 1.01
CA TRP A 170 -4.26 18.37 0.42
C TRP A 170 -5.14 17.58 1.41
N MET A 171 -5.40 18.11 2.60
CA MET A 171 -6.47 17.69 3.48
C MET A 171 -7.75 18.45 3.16
#